data_6ebe31d9fd39ad07e8e431ea6b848e32
#
_entry.id   6ebe31d9fd39ad07e8e431ea6b848e32
#
_cell.length_a   1.000
_cell.length_b   1.000
_cell.length_c   1.000
_cell.angle_alpha   90.00
_cell.angle_beta   90.00
_cell.angle_gamma   90.00
#
_symmetry.space_group_name_H-M   'P 1'
#
loop_
_entity.id
_entity.type
_entity.pdbx_description
1 polymer ?
#
loop_
_entity_poly.entity_id
_entity_poly.type
_entity_poly.pdbx_seq_one_letter_code
_entity_poly.pdbx_strand_id
1 'polypeptide(L)'
;MNNLLIFLLLALIISPNYGGRNQNEFEEPDQSQHSHDSLHLRQRDHIHRTLRYDRPNPATHNQILEQLVDVYQRTIQPLEDAYHYNDLPERNDLSVGQIKANPLVLFLGPWSTGKTTMLNYILDTDILRTGAEPTTSEFTIVSYDEKKKSTEGVVLVSDKSKGLDALEKYGQNFLERFTGVGLPHPLLRRVTFLDTPGIIENRKQQERGYPFNKVVKWFIDRAQLILIVFDPTKLDVGLELETLFKQLKGKESQIRLILNKADSIATQELMRVYGALFWSLAPLINVTEPPRVYTGSFWPYEYKFNSNSALFKQEEASLLQDLNDVIENRLENKIALVRQHATRVRIHALLVDEYLGKLNKQWTFLDNQENVIDKLLQSPSEFNIFKGVQTKNNISPFDLPSPSVYRDFFSNNHMTDFKPLSQHCGYFSSCLMDQLDEAISTKLPALLAQANKQKHFSESRDEL
;
A
#
# COMPACT_ATOMS: atom_id res chain seq x y z
N MET A 1 -0.79 43.17 -35.93
CA MET A 1 0.19 44.27 -35.96
C MET A 1 -0.48 45.45 -35.29
N ASN A 2 -0.41 45.67 -33.96
CA ASN A 2 -0.75 46.93 -33.27
C ASN A 2 -0.72 46.82 -31.74
N ASN A 3 0.08 45.94 -31.14
CA ASN A 3 0.25 45.93 -29.69
C ASN A 3 1.73 45.79 -29.22
N LEU A 4 2.68 46.04 -30.13
CA LEU A 4 4.11 46.02 -29.79
C LEU A 4 4.73 47.43 -29.69
N LEU A 5 3.94 48.51 -29.95
CA LEU A 5 4.45 49.86 -29.96
C LEU A 5 4.16 50.67 -28.68
N ILE A 6 3.39 50.12 -27.73
CA ILE A 6 3.04 50.81 -26.45
C ILE A 6 4.04 50.50 -25.35
N PHE A 7 4.80 49.41 -25.43
CA PHE A 7 5.79 49.06 -24.38
C PHE A 7 7.18 49.72 -24.55
N LEU A 8 7.45 50.36 -25.71
CA LEU A 8 8.74 51.02 -25.99
C LEU A 8 8.74 52.53 -25.73
N LEU A 9 7.60 53.15 -25.36
CA LEU A 9 7.48 54.60 -25.10
C LEU A 9 7.41 54.95 -23.62
N LEU A 10 7.44 54.00 -22.70
CA LEU A 10 7.45 54.24 -21.24
C LEU A 10 8.82 54.05 -20.56
N ALA A 11 9.87 53.78 -21.34
CA ALA A 11 11.23 53.55 -20.83
C ALA A 11 12.17 54.78 -21.02
N LEU A 12 11.66 55.94 -21.45
CA LEU A 12 12.51 57.08 -21.82
C LEU A 12 12.23 58.41 -21.06
N ILE A 13 11.49 58.37 -19.98
CA ILE A 13 11.30 59.56 -19.14
C ILE A 13 11.52 59.14 -17.69
N ILE A 14 12.72 59.26 -17.17
CA ILE A 14 13.13 59.68 -15.84
C ILE A 14 14.66 59.46 -15.75
N SER A 15 15.43 60.45 -16.11
CA SER A 15 16.75 60.72 -15.57
C SER A 15 16.69 62.09 -14.90
N PRO A 16 17.10 62.26 -13.69
CA PRO A 16 17.65 63.53 -13.26
C PRO A 16 19.10 63.44 -12.89
N ASN A 17 19.78 64.40 -13.37
CA ASN A 17 21.11 64.92 -13.30
C ASN A 17 21.80 64.93 -11.91
N TYR A 18 23.06 64.72 -11.99
CA TYR A 18 24.24 65.13 -11.25
C TYR A 18 24.17 66.27 -10.23
N GLY A 19 24.96 66.05 -9.15
CA GLY A 19 25.56 67.14 -8.36
C GLY A 19 26.22 66.71 -7.07
N GLY A 20 27.56 66.56 -7.03
CA GLY A 20 28.40 66.99 -5.93
C GLY A 20 28.83 66.06 -4.80
N ARG A 21 30.05 65.55 -4.91
CA ARG A 21 31.07 65.30 -3.86
C ARG A 21 30.65 65.45 -2.39
N ASN A 22 30.85 64.35 -1.58
CA ASN A 22 31.85 64.38 -0.51
C ASN A 22 32.19 62.95 -0.08
N GLN A 23 33.50 62.70 0.11
CA GLN A 23 34.09 61.55 0.76
C GLN A 23 33.71 61.62 2.25
N ASN A 24 33.27 60.53 2.84
CA ASN A 24 33.78 59.97 4.08
C ASN A 24 32.97 58.76 4.53
N GLU A 25 33.70 57.79 5.02
CA GLU A 25 33.32 56.70 5.90
C GLU A 25 32.38 55.63 5.33
N PHE A 26 33.04 54.54 4.90
CA PHE A 26 32.48 53.21 4.87
C PHE A 26 32.25 52.76 6.32
N GLU A 27 31.04 52.98 6.84
CA GLU A 27 30.52 52.17 7.91
C GLU A 27 30.00 50.88 7.27
N GLU A 28 30.64 49.73 7.60
CA GLU A 28 30.12 48.40 7.37
C GLU A 28 28.72 48.33 8.06
N PRO A 29 27.64 47.89 7.38
CA PRO A 29 26.41 47.63 8.07
C PRO A 29 26.66 46.43 8.98
N ASP A 30 26.55 46.71 10.26
CA ASP A 30 26.47 45.82 11.41
C ASP A 30 25.74 44.50 11.04
N GLN A 31 26.49 43.39 11.07
CA GLN A 31 25.94 42.06 11.05
C GLN A 31 25.25 41.76 12.38
N SER A 32 24.18 42.50 12.67
CA SER A 32 23.39 42.30 13.85
C SER A 32 22.20 41.40 13.53
N GLN A 33 22.28 40.22 14.13
CA GLN A 33 21.15 39.46 14.64
C GLN A 33 20.18 38.88 13.59
N HIS A 34 20.63 37.93 12.81
CA HIS A 34 19.77 36.78 12.65
C HIS A 34 19.81 36.02 13.99
N SER A 35 18.85 36.33 14.85
CA SER A 35 18.50 35.45 15.97
C SER A 35 18.19 34.08 15.38
N HIS A 36 19.13 33.14 15.51
CA HIS A 36 18.84 31.73 15.48
C HIS A 36 17.84 31.51 16.63
N ASP A 37 16.54 31.63 16.35
CA ASP A 37 15.52 31.02 17.15
C ASP A 37 15.92 29.55 17.21
N SER A 38 16.45 29.13 18.35
CA SER A 38 16.76 27.74 18.66
C SER A 38 15.43 27.02 18.62
N LEU A 39 15.12 26.39 17.48
CA LEU A 39 13.92 25.57 17.31
C LEU A 39 13.97 24.47 18.37
N HIS A 40 13.14 24.60 19.41
CA HIS A 40 13.06 23.61 20.47
C HIS A 40 12.43 22.33 19.92
N LEU A 41 13.10 21.20 20.16
CA LEU A 41 12.60 19.88 19.80
C LEU A 41 11.47 19.46 20.73
N ARG A 42 10.40 18.92 20.17
CA ARG A 42 9.29 18.33 20.92
C ARG A 42 9.74 17.02 21.58
N GLN A 43 9.27 16.78 22.80
CA GLN A 43 9.42 15.49 23.47
C GLN A 43 8.59 14.43 22.74
N ARG A 44 9.21 13.30 22.38
CA ARG A 44 8.61 12.20 21.59
C ARG A 44 8.51 10.86 22.32
N ASP A 45 8.74 10.85 23.65
CA ASP A 45 8.69 9.64 24.49
C ASP A 45 7.35 8.91 24.39
N HIS A 46 6.25 9.64 24.10
CA HIS A 46 4.93 9.05 23.89
C HIS A 46 4.89 8.15 22.64
N ILE A 47 5.66 8.46 21.59
CA ILE A 47 5.76 7.62 20.39
C ILE A 47 6.37 6.28 20.74
N HIS A 48 7.51 6.28 21.45
CA HIS A 48 8.20 5.07 21.90
C HIS A 48 7.30 4.20 22.77
N ARG A 49 6.54 4.82 23.71
CA ARG A 49 5.62 4.12 24.60
C ARG A 49 4.43 3.53 23.85
N THR A 50 3.77 4.30 23.00
CA THR A 50 2.58 3.85 22.27
C THR A 50 2.92 2.74 21.26
N LEU A 51 4.02 2.89 20.53
CA LEU A 51 4.46 1.90 19.55
C LEU A 51 5.31 0.78 20.15
N ARG A 52 5.53 0.80 21.49
CA ARG A 52 6.21 -0.27 22.25
C ARG A 52 7.52 -0.71 21.58
N TYR A 53 8.42 0.22 21.33
CA TYR A 53 9.68 -0.04 20.59
C TYR A 53 10.50 -1.19 21.20
N ASP A 54 10.53 -1.31 22.51
CA ASP A 54 11.35 -2.29 23.24
C ASP A 54 10.70 -3.68 23.29
N ARG A 55 9.51 -3.87 22.74
CA ARG A 55 8.83 -5.16 22.77
C ARG A 55 9.45 -6.15 21.79
N PRO A 56 10.09 -7.22 22.26
CA PRO A 56 10.63 -8.25 21.38
C PRO A 56 9.50 -9.00 20.67
N ASN A 57 9.77 -9.50 19.47
CA ASN A 57 8.88 -10.47 18.84
C ASN A 57 8.82 -11.73 19.72
N PRO A 58 7.64 -12.20 20.13
CA PRO A 58 7.54 -13.46 20.87
C PRO A 58 8.11 -14.62 20.03
N ALA A 59 8.81 -15.55 20.66
CA ALA A 59 9.36 -16.74 19.99
C ALA A 59 8.26 -17.54 19.24
N THR A 60 7.06 -17.59 19.83
CA THR A 60 5.87 -18.23 19.26
C THR A 60 5.37 -17.54 17.98
N HIS A 61 5.68 -16.26 17.76
CA HIS A 61 5.33 -15.54 16.54
C HIS A 61 5.98 -16.17 15.30
N ASN A 62 7.29 -16.42 15.37
CA ASN A 62 8.02 -17.06 14.29
C ASN A 62 7.54 -18.49 14.07
N GLN A 63 7.18 -19.21 15.14
CA GLN A 63 6.64 -20.57 15.05
C GLN A 63 5.30 -20.60 14.30
N ILE A 64 4.38 -19.68 14.57
CA ILE A 64 3.10 -19.57 13.86
C ILE A 64 3.33 -19.22 12.38
N LEU A 65 4.26 -18.30 12.08
CA LEU A 65 4.61 -17.96 10.70
C LEU A 65 5.19 -19.17 9.94
N GLU A 66 6.08 -19.96 10.55
CA GLU A 66 6.62 -21.14 9.89
C GLU A 66 5.51 -22.20 9.66
N GLN A 67 4.60 -22.40 10.60
CA GLN A 67 3.43 -23.26 10.40
C GLN A 67 2.53 -22.76 9.26
N LEU A 68 2.34 -21.44 9.16
CA LEU A 68 1.55 -20.82 8.09
C LEU A 68 2.21 -21.04 6.71
N VAL A 69 3.54 -20.92 6.64
CA VAL A 69 4.33 -21.22 5.44
C VAL A 69 4.19 -22.70 5.07
N ASP A 70 4.27 -23.60 6.04
CA ASP A 70 4.12 -25.05 5.82
C ASP A 70 2.73 -25.39 5.25
N VAL A 71 1.67 -24.79 5.81
CA VAL A 71 0.30 -24.91 5.27
C VAL A 71 0.24 -24.41 3.82
N TYR A 72 0.83 -23.25 3.52
CA TYR A 72 0.85 -22.70 2.16
C TYR A 72 1.56 -23.66 1.19
N GLN A 73 2.79 -24.05 1.51
CA GLN A 73 3.63 -24.87 0.61
C GLN A 73 3.11 -26.29 0.40
N ARG A 74 2.49 -26.90 1.42
CA ARG A 74 2.05 -28.30 1.33
C ARG A 74 0.62 -28.46 0.84
N THR A 75 -0.25 -27.46 1.03
CA THR A 75 -1.66 -27.63 0.73
C THR A 75 -2.22 -26.65 -0.31
N ILE A 76 -1.70 -25.42 -0.37
CA ILE A 76 -2.21 -24.39 -1.28
C ILE A 76 -1.40 -24.37 -2.58
N GLN A 77 -0.10 -24.24 -2.47
CA GLN A 77 0.82 -24.14 -3.62
C GLN A 77 0.71 -25.32 -4.61
N PRO A 78 0.58 -26.61 -4.20
CA PRO A 78 0.43 -27.70 -5.15
C PRO A 78 -0.81 -27.57 -6.04
N LEU A 79 -1.90 -26.98 -5.54
CA LEU A 79 -3.10 -26.73 -6.34
C LEU A 79 -2.94 -25.50 -7.25
N GLU A 80 -2.21 -24.46 -6.79
CA GLU A 80 -1.82 -23.32 -7.63
C GLU A 80 -1.03 -23.77 -8.86
N ASP A 81 -0.04 -24.63 -8.63
CA ASP A 81 0.84 -25.13 -9.69
C ASP A 81 0.09 -26.06 -10.64
N ALA A 82 -0.80 -26.95 -10.11
CA ALA A 82 -1.58 -27.88 -10.91
C ALA A 82 -2.57 -27.20 -11.85
N TYR A 83 -3.10 -26.03 -11.46
CA TYR A 83 -4.10 -25.29 -12.22
C TYR A 83 -3.57 -23.95 -12.77
N HIS A 84 -2.26 -23.75 -12.76
CA HIS A 84 -1.61 -22.54 -13.30
C HIS A 84 -2.24 -21.24 -12.78
N TYR A 85 -2.59 -21.21 -11.47
CA TYR A 85 -3.20 -20.03 -10.84
C TYR A 85 -2.38 -18.78 -11.08
N ASN A 86 -1.06 -18.95 -11.20
CA ASN A 86 -0.09 -17.91 -11.44
C ASN A 86 -0.20 -17.23 -12.82
N ASP A 87 -0.95 -17.76 -13.74
CA ASP A 87 -1.17 -17.19 -15.08
C ASP A 87 -2.46 -16.37 -15.19
N LEU A 88 -3.25 -16.28 -14.10
CA LEU A 88 -4.44 -15.44 -14.08
C LEU A 88 -4.08 -13.95 -14.16
N PRO A 89 -4.73 -13.16 -15.05
CA PRO A 89 -4.41 -11.74 -15.24
C PRO A 89 -4.63 -10.86 -14.00
N GLU A 90 -5.63 -11.17 -13.19
CA GLU A 90 -6.05 -10.38 -12.02
C GLU A 90 -5.71 -11.05 -10.69
N ARG A 91 -4.66 -11.85 -10.66
CA ARG A 91 -4.27 -12.56 -9.45
C ARG A 91 -3.64 -11.64 -8.40
N ASN A 92 -3.80 -12.04 -7.16
CA ASN A 92 -2.93 -11.59 -6.09
C ASN A 92 -1.80 -12.61 -5.92
N ASP A 93 -0.59 -12.19 -6.27
CA ASP A 93 0.59 -13.02 -6.04
C ASP A 93 0.78 -13.19 -4.53
N LEU A 94 0.86 -14.44 -4.07
CA LEU A 94 1.26 -14.76 -2.71
C LEU A 94 2.55 -15.58 -2.78
N SER A 95 3.57 -15.14 -2.07
CA SER A 95 4.84 -15.85 -1.98
C SER A 95 5.20 -16.10 -0.52
N VAL A 96 6.10 -17.04 -0.28
CA VAL A 96 6.64 -17.32 1.06
C VAL A 96 7.25 -16.04 1.66
N GLY A 97 7.94 -15.23 0.84
CA GLY A 97 8.48 -13.95 1.26
C GLY A 97 7.40 -12.99 1.76
N GLN A 98 6.26 -12.92 1.09
CA GLN A 98 5.12 -12.08 1.52
C GLN A 98 4.46 -12.59 2.80
N ILE A 99 4.37 -13.91 2.99
CA ILE A 99 3.86 -14.49 4.25
C ILE A 99 4.78 -14.09 5.41
N LYS A 100 6.10 -14.20 5.23
CA LYS A 100 7.09 -13.87 6.27
C LYS A 100 7.33 -12.36 6.46
N ALA A 101 7.01 -11.54 5.46
CA ALA A 101 7.23 -10.09 5.51
C ALA A 101 6.44 -9.42 6.65
N ASN A 102 7.00 -8.37 7.24
CA ASN A 102 6.29 -7.52 8.18
C ASN A 102 5.09 -6.83 7.54
N PRO A 103 4.10 -6.37 8.32
CA PRO A 103 3.02 -5.53 7.81
C PRO A 103 3.58 -4.29 7.12
N LEU A 104 2.97 -3.92 6.00
CA LEU A 104 3.35 -2.77 5.19
C LEU A 104 2.45 -1.59 5.50
N VAL A 105 3.05 -0.47 5.90
CA VAL A 105 2.39 0.83 6.05
C VAL A 105 2.78 1.72 4.88
N LEU A 106 1.79 2.14 4.11
CA LEU A 106 1.96 2.87 2.86
C LEU A 106 1.65 4.35 3.05
N PHE A 107 2.60 5.23 2.74
CA PHE A 107 2.40 6.67 2.71
C PHE A 107 2.06 7.14 1.30
N LEU A 108 0.90 7.78 1.14
CA LEU A 108 0.41 8.35 -0.12
C LEU A 108 0.07 9.83 0.08
N GLY A 109 -0.06 10.56 -0.99
CA GLY A 109 -0.54 11.95 -0.97
C GLY A 109 0.26 12.86 -1.88
N PRO A 110 -0.24 14.08 -2.11
CA PRO A 110 0.38 15.08 -2.97
C PRO A 110 1.82 15.42 -2.55
N TRP A 111 2.52 16.12 -3.41
CA TRP A 111 3.87 16.57 -3.16
C TRP A 111 3.89 17.55 -1.97
N SER A 112 5.00 17.60 -1.24
CA SER A 112 5.24 18.55 -0.15
C SER A 112 4.23 18.48 1.01
N THR A 113 3.40 17.42 1.12
CA THR A 113 2.47 17.22 2.25
C THR A 113 3.17 16.75 3.53
N GLY A 114 4.45 16.40 3.46
CA GLY A 114 5.26 15.99 4.60
C GLY A 114 5.25 14.48 4.90
N LYS A 115 5.02 13.61 3.93
CA LYS A 115 5.07 12.14 4.08
C LYS A 115 6.39 11.65 4.65
N THR A 116 7.50 12.00 3.98
CA THR A 116 8.86 11.64 4.39
C THR A 116 9.21 12.23 5.75
N THR A 117 8.82 13.49 6.01
CA THR A 117 9.03 14.14 7.31
C THR A 117 8.28 13.42 8.43
N MET A 118 7.04 13.01 8.18
CA MET A 118 6.23 12.25 9.12
C MET A 118 6.85 10.88 9.41
N LEU A 119 7.40 10.21 8.39
CA LEU A 119 8.09 8.93 8.57
C LEU A 119 9.35 9.09 9.43
N ASN A 120 10.19 10.10 9.13
CA ASN A 120 11.34 10.45 9.97
C ASN A 120 10.92 10.79 11.42
N TYR A 121 9.81 11.49 11.59
CA TYR A 121 9.26 11.84 12.90
C TYR A 121 8.85 10.61 13.71
N ILE A 122 8.16 9.64 13.08
CA ILE A 122 7.74 8.38 13.71
C ILE A 122 8.96 7.51 14.07
N LEU A 123 10.00 7.49 13.24
CA LEU A 123 11.20 6.69 13.46
C LEU A 123 12.24 7.38 14.36
N ASP A 124 11.99 8.59 14.82
CA ASP A 124 12.95 9.41 15.56
C ASP A 124 14.33 9.48 14.87
N THR A 125 14.31 9.64 13.56
CA THR A 125 15.52 9.64 12.74
C THR A 125 15.44 10.72 11.66
N ASP A 126 16.57 11.21 11.20
CA ASP A 126 16.65 12.15 10.07
C ASP A 126 17.44 11.51 8.91
N ILE A 127 16.95 10.36 8.43
CA ILE A 127 17.66 9.52 7.48
C ILE A 127 17.15 9.70 6.06
N LEU A 128 15.85 9.88 5.91
CA LEU A 128 15.26 10.15 4.61
C LEU A 128 15.39 11.64 4.31
N ARG A 129 15.87 11.96 3.11
CA ARG A 129 16.04 13.35 2.69
C ARG A 129 14.68 14.05 2.61
N THR A 130 14.56 15.13 3.35
CA THR A 130 13.39 16.01 3.36
C THR A 130 13.76 17.38 2.80
N GLY A 131 12.84 18.08 2.15
CA GLY A 131 13.08 19.41 1.60
C GLY A 131 11.81 20.07 1.10
N ALA A 132 11.87 21.38 0.82
CA ALA A 132 10.77 22.14 0.25
C ALA A 132 10.56 21.84 -1.25
N GLU A 133 11.62 21.43 -1.93
CA GLU A 133 11.57 20.95 -3.32
C GLU A 133 11.11 19.49 -3.38
N PRO A 134 10.70 18.98 -4.55
CA PRO A 134 10.31 17.59 -4.70
C PRO A 134 11.51 16.66 -4.49
N THR A 135 11.75 16.35 -3.23
CA THR A 135 12.89 15.52 -2.82
C THR A 135 12.64 14.04 -3.01
N THR A 136 11.37 13.61 -3.03
CA THR A 136 10.99 12.21 -3.14
C THR A 136 10.44 11.94 -4.54
N SER A 137 11.31 11.64 -5.49
CA SER A 137 10.94 11.15 -6.84
C SER A 137 10.90 9.62 -6.91
N GLU A 138 11.27 8.93 -5.84
CA GLU A 138 11.50 7.50 -5.75
C GLU A 138 10.58 6.86 -4.72
N PHE A 139 10.28 5.58 -4.93
CA PHE A 139 9.68 4.74 -3.90
C PHE A 139 10.78 4.30 -2.93
N THR A 140 10.57 4.54 -1.64
CA THR A 140 11.54 4.15 -0.61
C THR A 140 10.90 3.19 0.38
N ILE A 141 11.34 1.93 0.37
CA ILE A 141 10.93 0.95 1.38
C ILE A 141 11.91 1.00 2.56
N VAL A 142 11.36 1.18 3.77
CA VAL A 142 12.13 1.27 5.01
C VAL A 142 11.86 0.04 5.85
N SER A 143 12.89 -0.75 6.11
CA SER A 143 12.80 -2.04 6.82
C SER A 143 13.94 -2.20 7.82
N TYR A 144 13.82 -3.21 8.68
CA TYR A 144 14.89 -3.53 9.62
C TYR A 144 16.14 -4.08 8.90
N ASP A 145 17.28 -3.57 9.30
CA ASP A 145 18.59 -4.15 9.01
C ASP A 145 19.50 -3.92 10.24
N GLU A 146 20.50 -4.77 10.43
CA GLU A 146 21.46 -4.63 11.55
C GLU A 146 22.32 -3.37 11.43
N LYS A 147 22.52 -2.89 10.21
CA LYS A 147 23.30 -1.69 9.89
C LYS A 147 22.51 -0.79 8.96
N LYS A 148 22.75 0.51 9.07
CA LYS A 148 22.23 1.47 8.09
C LYS A 148 22.76 1.10 6.70
N LYS A 149 21.84 0.77 5.79
CA LYS A 149 22.15 0.33 4.43
C LYS A 149 21.15 0.90 3.45
N SER A 150 21.65 1.38 2.31
CA SER A 150 20.81 1.65 1.13
C SER A 150 20.98 0.50 0.14
N THR A 151 19.88 0.06 -0.47
CA THR A 151 19.86 -1.06 -1.42
C THR A 151 19.05 -0.63 -2.63
N GLU A 152 19.58 -0.82 -3.83
CA GLU A 152 18.91 -0.51 -5.08
C GLU A 152 17.72 -1.45 -5.36
N GLY A 153 16.74 -0.98 -6.11
CA GLY A 153 15.51 -1.73 -6.41
C GLY A 153 15.76 -3.05 -7.11
N VAL A 154 16.72 -3.11 -8.02
CA VAL A 154 17.10 -4.35 -8.72
C VAL A 154 17.55 -5.44 -7.73
N VAL A 155 18.35 -5.07 -6.74
CA VAL A 155 18.83 -5.99 -5.70
C VAL A 155 17.71 -6.40 -4.75
N LEU A 156 16.80 -5.45 -4.42
CA LEU A 156 15.64 -5.73 -3.56
C LEU A 156 14.68 -6.76 -4.18
N VAL A 157 14.46 -6.65 -5.49
CA VAL A 157 13.54 -7.53 -6.23
C VAL A 157 14.15 -8.91 -6.45
N SER A 158 15.47 -8.98 -6.61
CA SER A 158 16.19 -10.26 -6.73
C SER A 158 16.15 -11.11 -5.46
N ASP A 159 15.91 -10.48 -4.29
CA ASP A 159 15.80 -11.15 -3.01
C ASP A 159 14.37 -11.68 -2.77
N LYS A 160 14.12 -12.92 -3.17
CA LYS A 160 12.82 -13.60 -3.01
C LYS A 160 12.34 -13.68 -1.56
N SER A 161 13.25 -13.55 -0.57
CA SER A 161 12.87 -13.60 0.85
C SER A 161 12.03 -12.39 1.27
N LYS A 162 12.13 -11.28 0.55
CA LYS A 162 11.39 -10.03 0.80
C LYS A 162 10.00 -10.00 0.16
N GLY A 163 9.68 -10.93 -0.74
CA GLY A 163 8.39 -10.99 -1.44
C GLY A 163 8.12 -9.79 -2.35
N LEU A 164 9.18 -9.20 -2.91
CA LEU A 164 9.15 -8.05 -3.81
C LEU A 164 9.45 -8.43 -5.27
N ASP A 165 9.70 -9.71 -5.52
CA ASP A 165 10.07 -10.29 -6.82
C ASP A 165 9.06 -9.97 -7.93
N ALA A 166 7.77 -9.95 -7.63
CA ALA A 166 6.71 -9.60 -8.57
C ALA A 166 6.79 -8.14 -9.10
N LEU A 167 7.61 -7.28 -8.50
CA LEU A 167 7.83 -5.91 -8.96
C LEU A 167 8.73 -5.81 -10.21
N GLU A 168 9.47 -6.87 -10.53
CA GLU A 168 10.32 -6.94 -11.72
C GLU A 168 9.55 -6.69 -13.02
N LYS A 169 8.27 -7.12 -13.08
CA LYS A 169 7.37 -6.92 -14.21
C LYS A 169 7.13 -5.45 -14.59
N TYR A 170 7.42 -4.50 -13.71
CA TYR A 170 7.22 -3.06 -13.99
C TYR A 170 8.40 -2.40 -14.71
N GLY A 171 9.48 -3.16 -14.96
CA GLY A 171 10.60 -2.78 -15.80
C GLY A 171 11.69 -1.98 -15.10
N GLN A 172 12.83 -1.86 -15.79
CA GLN A 172 14.05 -1.26 -15.28
C GLN A 172 13.86 0.20 -14.82
N ASN A 173 13.11 0.99 -15.57
CA ASN A 173 12.86 2.41 -15.22
C ASN A 173 12.17 2.59 -13.86
N PHE A 174 11.36 1.62 -13.42
CA PHE A 174 10.79 1.61 -12.09
C PHE A 174 11.84 1.19 -11.06
N LEU A 175 12.58 0.11 -11.32
CA LEU A 175 13.57 -0.43 -10.39
C LEU A 175 14.69 0.56 -10.05
N GLU A 176 15.07 1.41 -10.99
CA GLU A 176 16.03 2.52 -10.77
C GLU A 176 15.46 3.63 -9.86
N ARG A 177 14.14 3.70 -9.71
CA ARG A 177 13.42 4.65 -8.83
C ARG A 177 12.80 3.97 -7.61
N PHE A 178 13.28 2.78 -7.30
CA PHE A 178 12.89 2.02 -6.12
C PHE A 178 14.14 1.76 -5.26
N THR A 179 14.09 2.21 -4.02
CA THR A 179 15.23 2.13 -3.09
C THR A 179 14.78 1.51 -1.78
N GLY A 180 15.62 0.67 -1.20
CA GLY A 180 15.45 0.13 0.14
C GLY A 180 16.39 0.80 1.11
N VAL A 181 15.85 1.19 2.26
CA VAL A 181 16.62 1.72 3.39
C VAL A 181 16.49 0.77 4.56
N GLY A 182 17.58 0.12 4.91
CA GLY A 182 17.70 -0.72 6.10
C GLY A 182 18.19 0.09 7.30
N LEU A 183 17.55 -0.06 8.46
CA LEU A 183 17.89 0.66 9.69
C LEU A 183 17.83 -0.27 10.91
N PRO A 184 18.76 -0.12 11.89
CA PRO A 184 18.74 -0.87 13.14
C PRO A 184 17.71 -0.28 14.13
N HIS A 185 16.49 0.00 13.68
CA HIS A 185 15.46 0.59 14.50
C HIS A 185 14.50 -0.48 15.04
N PRO A 186 14.21 -0.53 16.36
CA PRO A 186 13.42 -1.60 16.96
C PRO A 186 12.02 -1.76 16.35
N LEU A 187 11.33 -0.66 16.04
CA LEU A 187 10.01 -0.69 15.42
C LEU A 187 10.01 -1.43 14.08
N LEU A 188 11.06 -1.28 13.28
CA LEU A 188 11.17 -1.90 11.95
C LEU A 188 11.32 -3.42 11.98
N ARG A 189 11.58 -4.01 13.15
CA ARG A 189 11.51 -5.47 13.33
C ARG A 189 10.07 -5.99 13.21
N ARG A 190 9.07 -5.13 13.36
CA ARG A 190 7.65 -5.50 13.43
C ARG A 190 6.80 -4.85 12.34
N VAL A 191 7.30 -3.83 11.66
CA VAL A 191 6.60 -3.10 10.59
C VAL A 191 7.58 -2.65 9.51
N THR A 192 7.09 -2.57 8.28
CA THR A 192 7.82 -2.01 7.13
C THR A 192 7.06 -0.79 6.64
N PHE A 193 7.76 0.28 6.34
CA PHE A 193 7.16 1.49 5.78
C PHE A 193 7.51 1.64 4.31
N LEU A 194 6.59 2.18 3.53
CA LEU A 194 6.83 2.58 2.15
C LEU A 194 6.48 4.06 1.98
N ASP A 195 7.48 4.87 1.74
CA ASP A 195 7.33 6.25 1.29
C ASP A 195 7.22 6.28 -0.23
N THR A 196 6.23 7.01 -0.76
CA THR A 196 5.98 7.07 -2.20
C THR A 196 6.28 8.46 -2.76
N PRO A 197 6.60 8.53 -4.06
CA PRO A 197 6.63 9.80 -4.75
C PRO A 197 5.33 10.57 -4.57
N GLY A 198 5.43 11.89 -4.42
CA GLY A 198 4.24 12.73 -4.34
C GLY A 198 3.35 12.58 -5.57
N ILE A 199 2.03 12.59 -5.35
CA ILE A 199 1.03 12.59 -6.41
C ILE A 199 1.11 13.93 -7.15
N ILE A 200 1.09 13.88 -8.49
CA ILE A 200 1.26 15.04 -9.34
C ILE A 200 -0.11 15.56 -9.77
N GLU A 201 -0.39 16.81 -9.48
CA GLU A 201 -1.65 17.47 -9.81
C GLU A 201 -1.72 17.86 -11.31
N ASN A 202 -0.58 18.10 -11.93
CA ASN A 202 -0.48 18.67 -13.27
C ASN A 202 -0.17 17.63 -14.35
N ARG A 203 -1.04 17.48 -15.38
CA ARG A 203 -0.90 16.52 -16.49
C ARG A 203 0.45 16.60 -17.22
N LYS A 204 1.04 17.79 -17.34
CA LYS A 204 2.32 17.98 -18.05
C LYS A 204 3.53 17.37 -17.33
N GLN A 205 3.39 17.01 -16.07
CA GLN A 205 4.46 16.44 -15.24
C GLN A 205 4.29 14.93 -15.00
N GLN A 206 3.24 14.30 -15.59
CA GLN A 206 2.88 12.89 -15.32
C GLN A 206 3.76 11.86 -16.03
N GLU A 207 4.67 12.25 -16.91
CA GLU A 207 5.58 11.32 -17.57
C GLU A 207 6.71 10.87 -16.62
N ARG A 208 6.42 9.85 -15.84
CA ARG A 208 7.38 9.27 -14.88
C ARG A 208 8.30 8.20 -15.51
N GLY A 209 8.03 7.81 -16.77
CA GLY A 209 8.79 6.78 -17.49
C GLY A 209 8.50 5.34 -17.04
N TYR A 210 7.57 5.14 -16.08
CA TYR A 210 7.13 3.83 -15.59
C TYR A 210 5.64 3.84 -15.21
N PRO A 211 4.96 2.68 -15.12
CA PRO A 211 3.51 2.59 -14.89
C PRO A 211 3.13 2.85 -13.42
N PHE A 212 3.25 4.10 -12.96
CA PHE A 212 3.06 4.53 -11.57
C PHE A 212 1.79 3.96 -10.93
N ASN A 213 0.63 4.10 -11.60
CA ASN A 213 -0.66 3.65 -11.06
C ASN A 213 -0.70 2.13 -10.85
N LYS A 214 -0.05 1.34 -11.72
CA LYS A 214 0.02 -0.12 -11.55
C LYS A 214 0.93 -0.52 -10.40
N VAL A 215 2.04 0.20 -10.23
CA VAL A 215 2.97 -0.01 -9.11
C VAL A 215 2.29 0.34 -7.78
N VAL A 216 1.65 1.51 -7.70
CA VAL A 216 0.93 1.93 -6.49
C VAL A 216 -0.19 0.95 -6.14
N LYS A 217 -0.97 0.48 -7.13
CA LYS A 217 -1.99 -0.54 -6.91
C LYS A 217 -1.40 -1.82 -6.32
N TRP A 218 -0.26 -2.27 -6.82
CA TRP A 218 0.42 -3.46 -6.29
C TRP A 218 0.75 -3.30 -4.78
N PHE A 219 1.21 -2.13 -4.37
CA PHE A 219 1.48 -1.83 -2.96
C PHE A 219 0.20 -1.65 -2.14
N ILE A 220 -0.85 -1.01 -2.68
CA ILE A 220 -2.17 -0.88 -2.05
C ILE A 220 -2.75 -2.26 -1.71
N ASP A 221 -2.65 -3.21 -2.65
CA ASP A 221 -3.19 -4.56 -2.46
C ASP A 221 -2.51 -5.32 -1.30
N ARG A 222 -1.29 -4.91 -0.93
CA ARG A 222 -0.45 -5.54 0.11
C ARG A 222 -0.35 -4.74 1.41
N ALA A 223 -0.70 -3.47 1.39
CA ALA A 223 -0.67 -2.62 2.58
C ALA A 223 -1.70 -3.05 3.62
N GLN A 224 -1.33 -3.04 4.89
CA GLN A 224 -2.23 -3.22 6.02
C GLN A 224 -2.75 -1.88 6.56
N LEU A 225 -2.01 -0.81 6.32
CA LEU A 225 -2.41 0.55 6.67
C LEU A 225 -1.98 1.49 5.54
N ILE A 226 -2.88 2.38 5.13
CA ILE A 226 -2.65 3.36 4.07
C ILE A 226 -2.87 4.75 4.65
N LEU A 227 -1.80 5.50 4.77
CA LEU A 227 -1.80 6.87 5.29
C LEU A 227 -1.80 7.85 4.12
N ILE A 228 -2.92 8.54 3.91
CA ILE A 228 -3.04 9.54 2.84
C ILE A 228 -2.87 10.92 3.47
N VAL A 229 -1.72 11.55 3.17
CA VAL A 229 -1.29 12.78 3.81
C VAL A 229 -1.63 13.99 2.94
N PHE A 230 -2.38 14.92 3.51
CA PHE A 230 -2.78 16.20 2.92
C PHE A 230 -2.13 17.37 3.63
N ASP A 231 -1.98 18.47 2.89
CA ASP A 231 -1.57 19.76 3.43
C ASP A 231 -2.81 20.69 3.43
N PRO A 232 -3.18 21.32 4.56
CA PRO A 232 -4.36 22.17 4.67
C PRO A 232 -4.34 23.37 3.72
N THR A 233 -3.16 23.77 3.24
CA THR A 233 -3.00 24.88 2.30
C THR A 233 -3.15 24.46 0.83
N LYS A 234 -3.23 23.14 0.55
CA LYS A 234 -3.26 22.55 -0.80
C LYS A 234 -4.20 21.36 -0.83
N LEU A 235 -5.49 21.62 -0.98
CA LEU A 235 -6.53 20.58 -1.01
C LEU A 235 -6.97 20.18 -2.42
N ASP A 236 -6.23 20.57 -3.45
CA ASP A 236 -6.58 20.21 -4.82
C ASP A 236 -6.51 18.69 -5.05
N VAL A 237 -7.65 18.15 -5.46
CA VAL A 237 -7.79 16.74 -5.82
C VAL A 237 -7.57 16.62 -7.32
N GLY A 238 -6.32 16.47 -7.74
CA GLY A 238 -5.98 16.25 -9.16
C GLY A 238 -6.43 14.87 -9.67
N LEU A 239 -6.42 14.69 -10.97
CA LEU A 239 -6.85 13.44 -11.65
C LEU A 239 -6.06 12.18 -11.20
N GLU A 240 -4.78 12.35 -10.84
CA GLU A 240 -3.97 11.22 -10.36
C GLU A 240 -4.47 10.75 -9.00
N LEU A 241 -4.84 11.68 -8.11
CA LEU A 241 -5.42 11.37 -6.81
C LEU A 241 -6.82 10.74 -6.96
N GLU A 242 -7.66 11.23 -7.87
CA GLU A 242 -8.95 10.61 -8.20
C GLU A 242 -8.77 9.16 -8.66
N THR A 243 -7.81 8.93 -9.56
CA THR A 243 -7.48 7.58 -10.04
C THR A 243 -7.02 6.67 -8.89
N LEU A 244 -6.24 7.22 -7.96
CA LEU A 244 -5.79 6.51 -6.77
C LEU A 244 -6.97 6.09 -5.88
N PHE A 245 -7.91 7.00 -5.60
CA PHE A 245 -9.09 6.67 -4.78
C PHE A 245 -9.96 5.57 -5.42
N LYS A 246 -10.06 5.53 -6.76
CA LYS A 246 -10.72 4.43 -7.46
C LYS A 246 -10.03 3.07 -7.23
N GLN A 247 -8.70 3.08 -7.07
CA GLN A 247 -7.92 1.86 -6.76
C GLN A 247 -8.02 1.44 -5.30
N LEU A 248 -8.36 2.36 -4.40
CA LEU A 248 -8.53 2.11 -2.97
C LEU A 248 -9.88 1.49 -2.61
N LYS A 249 -10.79 1.34 -3.57
CA LYS A 249 -12.09 0.73 -3.36
C LYS A 249 -11.96 -0.69 -2.81
N GLY A 250 -12.68 -0.97 -1.72
CA GLY A 250 -12.62 -2.24 -0.99
C GLY A 250 -11.50 -2.31 0.07
N LYS A 251 -10.76 -1.21 0.28
CA LYS A 251 -9.69 -1.07 1.28
C LYS A 251 -9.99 0.03 2.32
N GLU A 252 -11.22 0.47 2.40
CA GLU A 252 -11.64 1.64 3.17
C GLU A 252 -11.28 1.51 4.67
N SER A 253 -11.38 0.31 5.23
CA SER A 253 -11.00 0.04 6.63
C SER A 253 -9.50 0.25 6.92
N GLN A 254 -8.66 0.16 5.89
CA GLN A 254 -7.21 0.32 5.99
C GLN A 254 -6.74 1.76 5.76
N ILE A 255 -7.63 2.65 5.30
CA ILE A 255 -7.31 4.03 4.96
C ILE A 255 -7.41 4.92 6.20
N ARG A 256 -6.40 5.78 6.38
CA ARG A 256 -6.42 6.91 7.31
C ARG A 256 -6.03 8.17 6.57
N LEU A 257 -6.86 9.18 6.67
CA LEU A 257 -6.58 10.50 6.10
C LEU A 257 -5.86 11.35 7.14
N ILE A 258 -4.81 12.04 6.74
CA ILE A 258 -4.01 12.85 7.64
C ILE A 258 -3.95 14.27 7.09
N LEU A 259 -4.48 15.21 7.84
CA LEU A 259 -4.32 16.62 7.57
C LEU A 259 -3.10 17.11 8.35
N ASN A 260 -1.94 17.02 7.69
CA ASN A 260 -0.63 17.37 8.25
C ASN A 260 -0.38 18.87 8.17
N LYS A 261 0.62 19.39 8.90
CA LYS A 261 0.95 20.82 8.97
C LYS A 261 -0.23 21.71 9.46
N ALA A 262 -1.13 21.13 10.23
CA ALA A 262 -2.33 21.82 10.70
C ALA A 262 -2.04 23.02 11.62
N ASP A 263 -0.83 23.09 12.16
CA ASP A 263 -0.31 24.25 12.92
C ASP A 263 0.00 25.48 12.05
N SER A 264 -0.04 25.32 10.71
CA SER A 264 0.19 26.44 9.77
C SER A 264 -1.03 27.35 9.57
N ILE A 265 -2.22 26.91 10.02
CA ILE A 265 -3.48 27.63 9.86
C ILE A 265 -4.18 27.82 11.22
N ALA A 266 -5.05 28.83 11.30
CA ALA A 266 -5.82 29.10 12.52
C ALA A 266 -6.89 28.01 12.74
N THR A 267 -7.26 27.76 14.00
CA THR A 267 -8.25 26.72 14.37
C THR A 267 -9.60 26.90 13.64
N GLN A 268 -10.04 28.14 13.44
CA GLN A 268 -11.29 28.42 12.72
C GLN A 268 -11.20 28.04 11.23
N GLU A 269 -10.06 28.30 10.60
CA GLU A 269 -9.79 27.92 9.21
C GLU A 269 -9.66 26.40 9.07
N LEU A 270 -9.05 25.74 10.06
CA LEU A 270 -8.91 24.28 10.10
C LEU A 270 -10.26 23.58 9.97
N MET A 271 -11.32 24.06 10.63
CA MET A 271 -12.66 23.50 10.51
C MET A 271 -13.22 23.62 9.09
N ARG A 272 -12.96 24.76 8.41
CA ARG A 272 -13.38 24.96 7.02
C ARG A 272 -12.62 24.05 6.07
N VAL A 273 -11.31 23.93 6.26
CA VAL A 273 -10.43 23.04 5.49
C VAL A 273 -10.82 21.58 5.65
N TYR A 274 -11.12 21.17 6.89
CA TYR A 274 -11.61 19.82 7.19
C TYR A 274 -12.91 19.52 6.45
N GLY A 275 -13.89 20.42 6.48
CA GLY A 275 -15.13 20.29 5.73
C GLY A 275 -14.92 20.27 4.21
N ALA A 276 -14.02 21.13 3.68
CA ALA A 276 -13.68 21.15 2.26
C ALA A 276 -13.01 19.87 1.79
N LEU A 277 -12.12 19.28 2.62
CA LEU A 277 -11.51 17.98 2.33
C LEU A 277 -12.56 16.89 2.18
N PHE A 278 -13.49 16.78 3.13
CA PHE A 278 -14.59 15.81 3.03
C PHE A 278 -15.46 16.02 1.81
N TRP A 279 -15.81 17.28 1.52
CA TRP A 279 -16.62 17.59 0.34
C TRP A 279 -15.94 17.19 -0.97
N SER A 280 -14.62 17.39 -1.07
CA SER A 280 -13.86 17.02 -2.27
C SER A 280 -13.65 15.50 -2.39
N LEU A 281 -13.58 14.78 -1.27
CA LEU A 281 -13.39 13.33 -1.26
C LEU A 281 -14.70 12.53 -1.34
N ALA A 282 -15.83 13.10 -0.93
CA ALA A 282 -17.13 12.42 -0.91
C ALA A 282 -17.52 11.72 -2.24
N PRO A 283 -17.33 12.33 -3.43
CA PRO A 283 -17.63 11.65 -4.68
C PRO A 283 -16.65 10.52 -5.05
N LEU A 284 -15.48 10.45 -4.40
CA LEU A 284 -14.42 9.50 -4.68
C LEU A 284 -14.48 8.27 -3.76
N ILE A 285 -15.09 8.41 -2.58
CA ILE A 285 -15.16 7.39 -1.55
C ILE A 285 -16.63 6.92 -1.47
N ASN A 286 -16.90 5.74 -2.00
CA ASN A 286 -18.25 5.18 -1.99
C ASN A 286 -18.46 4.30 -0.75
N VAL A 287 -18.55 4.92 0.42
CA VAL A 287 -18.76 4.26 1.72
C VAL A 287 -19.86 4.94 2.50
N THR A 288 -20.52 4.19 3.37
CA THR A 288 -21.53 4.71 4.29
C THR A 288 -20.94 5.57 5.41
N GLU A 289 -19.73 5.22 5.85
CA GLU A 289 -18.99 5.96 6.87
C GLU A 289 -17.68 6.51 6.26
N PRO A 290 -17.45 7.82 6.36
CA PRO A 290 -16.22 8.41 5.83
C PRO A 290 -14.99 7.89 6.58
N PRO A 291 -13.83 7.75 5.90
CA PRO A 291 -12.58 7.39 6.56
C PRO A 291 -12.23 8.39 7.65
N ARG A 292 -11.58 7.91 8.72
CA ARG A 292 -11.14 8.78 9.82
C ARG A 292 -10.07 9.74 9.32
N VAL A 293 -10.23 11.02 9.65
CA VAL A 293 -9.25 12.08 9.38
C VAL A 293 -8.57 12.47 10.67
N TYR A 294 -7.25 12.36 10.69
CA TYR A 294 -6.39 12.83 11.77
C TYR A 294 -5.83 14.20 11.43
N THR A 295 -5.89 15.09 12.39
CA THR A 295 -5.40 16.46 12.22
C THR A 295 -4.17 16.68 13.10
N GLY A 296 -3.05 17.10 12.50
CA GLY A 296 -1.83 17.27 13.29
C GLY A 296 -0.70 17.95 12.52
N SER A 297 0.43 18.09 13.18
CA SER A 297 1.69 18.53 12.58
C SER A 297 2.78 17.54 13.01
N PHE A 298 3.14 16.64 12.09
CA PHE A 298 4.07 15.53 12.33
C PHE A 298 5.48 15.94 11.94
N TRP A 299 6.10 16.74 12.79
CA TRP A 299 7.48 17.18 12.64
C TRP A 299 8.15 17.38 14.00
N PRO A 300 9.49 17.40 14.11
CA PRO A 300 10.18 17.32 15.40
C PRO A 300 10.15 18.62 16.22
N TYR A 301 9.75 19.75 15.65
CA TYR A 301 9.81 21.04 16.30
C TYR A 301 8.49 21.42 16.95
N GLU A 302 8.51 22.45 17.81
CA GLU A 302 7.30 22.98 18.47
C GLU A 302 6.27 23.49 17.45
N TYR A 303 5.01 23.37 17.84
CA TYR A 303 3.89 23.89 17.05
C TYR A 303 3.96 25.41 16.94
N LYS A 304 3.48 25.94 15.84
CA LYS A 304 3.36 27.39 15.67
C LYS A 304 2.46 28.00 16.73
N PHE A 305 2.77 29.24 17.11
CA PHE A 305 2.01 29.98 18.10
C PHE A 305 0.52 30.11 17.68
N ASN A 306 -0.40 29.99 18.64
CA ASN A 306 -1.86 29.98 18.45
C ASN A 306 -2.45 28.71 17.78
N SER A 307 -1.72 27.61 17.70
CA SER A 307 -2.27 26.34 17.25
C SER A 307 -2.96 25.56 18.39
N ASN A 308 -3.92 24.68 18.05
CA ASN A 308 -4.58 23.82 19.03
C ASN A 308 -3.72 22.59 19.38
N SER A 309 -2.64 22.82 20.13
CA SER A 309 -1.66 21.79 20.46
C SER A 309 -2.25 20.60 21.22
N ALA A 310 -3.29 20.83 22.02
CA ALA A 310 -3.97 19.75 22.77
C ALA A 310 -4.69 18.77 21.83
N LEU A 311 -5.42 19.31 20.83
CA LEU A 311 -6.07 18.51 19.79
C LEU A 311 -5.04 17.70 19.02
N PHE A 312 -3.97 18.34 18.56
CA PHE A 312 -2.94 17.66 17.75
C PHE A 312 -2.26 16.51 18.49
N LYS A 313 -1.98 16.68 19.78
CA LYS A 313 -1.43 15.61 20.63
C LYS A 313 -2.40 14.42 20.78
N GLN A 314 -3.69 14.70 20.94
CA GLN A 314 -4.73 13.67 21.06
C GLN A 314 -4.91 12.90 19.74
N GLU A 315 -4.96 13.60 18.61
CA GLU A 315 -5.07 13.01 17.28
C GLU A 315 -3.81 12.19 16.93
N GLU A 316 -2.63 12.70 17.26
CA GLU A 316 -1.36 11.98 17.12
C GLU A 316 -1.35 10.67 17.92
N ALA A 317 -1.75 10.72 19.19
CA ALA A 317 -1.84 9.53 20.03
C ALA A 317 -2.81 8.50 19.46
N SER A 318 -3.96 8.95 18.94
CA SER A 318 -4.94 8.06 18.32
C SER A 318 -4.44 7.43 17.02
N LEU A 319 -3.70 8.18 16.19
CA LEU A 319 -3.07 7.64 14.98
C LEU A 319 -1.97 6.62 15.30
N LEU A 320 -1.15 6.90 16.32
CA LEU A 320 -0.13 5.97 16.80
C LEU A 320 -0.76 4.68 17.36
N GLN A 321 -1.94 4.78 17.99
CA GLN A 321 -2.68 3.61 18.43
C GLN A 321 -3.16 2.77 17.24
N ASP A 322 -3.75 3.38 16.19
CA ASP A 322 -4.13 2.67 14.97
C ASP A 322 -2.93 1.95 14.32
N LEU A 323 -1.77 2.61 14.30
CA LEU A 323 -0.53 1.99 13.80
C LEU A 323 -0.09 0.81 14.67
N ASN A 324 -0.16 0.96 16.00
CA ASN A 324 0.16 -0.13 16.94
C ASN A 324 -0.80 -1.32 16.75
N ASP A 325 -2.09 -1.06 16.56
CA ASP A 325 -3.10 -2.11 16.35
C ASP A 325 -2.79 -2.93 15.08
N VAL A 326 -2.34 -2.29 14.01
CA VAL A 326 -1.89 -3.00 12.79
C VAL A 326 -0.68 -3.90 13.08
N ILE A 327 0.26 -3.43 13.90
CA ILE A 327 1.45 -4.18 14.29
C ILE A 327 1.09 -5.37 15.17
N GLU A 328 0.22 -5.19 16.16
CA GLU A 328 -0.19 -6.25 17.07
C GLU A 328 -1.07 -7.32 16.37
N ASN A 329 -1.92 -6.91 15.43
CA ASN A 329 -2.79 -7.82 14.67
C ASN A 329 -2.11 -8.46 13.44
N ARG A 330 -0.79 -8.32 13.29
CA ARG A 330 -0.08 -8.76 12.08
C ARG A 330 -0.22 -10.24 11.76
N LEU A 331 -0.24 -11.12 12.77
CA LEU A 331 -0.45 -12.55 12.56
C LEU A 331 -1.86 -12.87 12.08
N GLU A 332 -2.86 -12.27 12.70
CA GLU A 332 -4.27 -12.42 12.31
C GLU A 332 -4.47 -11.99 10.86
N ASN A 333 -3.91 -10.82 10.51
CA ASN A 333 -3.96 -10.29 9.15
C ASN A 333 -3.25 -11.20 8.14
N LYS A 334 -2.13 -11.83 8.51
CA LYS A 334 -1.42 -12.78 7.64
C LYS A 334 -2.21 -14.08 7.44
N ILE A 335 -2.77 -14.63 8.50
CA ILE A 335 -3.61 -15.83 8.42
C ILE A 335 -4.86 -15.54 7.56
N ALA A 336 -5.49 -14.39 7.73
CA ALA A 336 -6.63 -13.96 6.91
C ALA A 336 -6.26 -13.81 5.43
N LEU A 337 -5.08 -13.23 5.14
CA LEU A 337 -4.54 -13.11 3.77
C LEU A 337 -4.35 -14.47 3.12
N VAL A 338 -3.69 -15.41 3.80
CA VAL A 338 -3.45 -16.77 3.29
C VAL A 338 -4.79 -17.51 3.09
N ARG A 339 -5.75 -17.36 4.01
CA ARG A 339 -7.08 -17.95 3.89
C ARG A 339 -7.84 -17.41 2.68
N GLN A 340 -7.81 -16.08 2.48
CA GLN A 340 -8.45 -15.45 1.32
C GLN A 340 -7.84 -15.93 0.01
N HIS A 341 -6.51 -16.05 -0.02
CA HIS A 341 -5.78 -16.57 -1.17
C HIS A 341 -6.15 -18.04 -1.45
N ALA A 342 -6.13 -18.90 -0.43
CA ALA A 342 -6.56 -20.30 -0.53
C ALA A 342 -7.99 -20.43 -1.09
N THR A 343 -8.92 -19.58 -0.66
CA THR A 343 -10.29 -19.54 -1.18
C THR A 343 -10.33 -19.17 -2.66
N ARG A 344 -9.51 -18.23 -3.11
CA ARG A 344 -9.40 -17.86 -4.54
C ARG A 344 -8.83 -18.98 -5.38
N VAL A 345 -7.77 -19.64 -4.90
CA VAL A 345 -7.18 -20.83 -5.57
C VAL A 345 -8.22 -21.94 -5.67
N ARG A 346 -8.98 -22.19 -4.61
CA ARG A 346 -10.08 -23.15 -4.61
C ARG A 346 -11.12 -22.84 -5.69
N ILE A 347 -11.58 -21.60 -5.76
CA ILE A 347 -12.56 -21.15 -6.76
C ILE A 347 -12.03 -21.32 -8.17
N HIS A 348 -10.76 -20.95 -8.39
CA HIS A 348 -10.10 -21.11 -9.68
C HIS A 348 -10.07 -22.59 -10.12
N ALA A 349 -9.58 -23.47 -9.26
CA ALA A 349 -9.51 -24.91 -9.57
C ALA A 349 -10.90 -25.49 -9.87
N LEU A 350 -11.93 -25.11 -9.10
CA LEU A 350 -13.32 -25.54 -9.35
C LEU A 350 -13.88 -25.02 -10.69
N LEU A 351 -13.53 -23.79 -11.07
CA LEU A 351 -13.98 -23.22 -12.35
C LEU A 351 -13.28 -23.92 -13.51
N VAL A 352 -11.96 -24.15 -13.44
CA VAL A 352 -11.25 -24.90 -14.47
C VAL A 352 -11.81 -26.33 -14.60
N ASP A 353 -12.05 -27.02 -13.48
CA ASP A 353 -12.65 -28.36 -13.48
C ASP A 353 -14.06 -28.39 -14.12
N GLU A 354 -14.89 -27.38 -13.83
CA GLU A 354 -16.24 -27.29 -14.47
C GLU A 354 -16.13 -27.02 -15.97
N TYR A 355 -15.15 -26.20 -16.43
CA TYR A 355 -14.86 -26.01 -17.86
C TYR A 355 -14.46 -27.34 -18.51
N LEU A 356 -13.56 -28.12 -17.91
CA LEU A 356 -13.13 -29.43 -18.37
C LEU A 356 -14.31 -30.43 -18.40
N GLY A 357 -15.15 -30.42 -17.36
CA GLY A 357 -16.31 -31.27 -17.28
C GLY A 357 -17.35 -30.98 -18.37
N LYS A 358 -17.50 -29.70 -18.78
CA LYS A 358 -18.37 -29.29 -19.89
C LYS A 358 -17.75 -29.64 -21.23
N LEU A 359 -16.45 -29.43 -21.41
CA LEU A 359 -15.72 -29.83 -22.61
C LEU A 359 -15.91 -31.34 -22.87
N ASN A 360 -15.64 -32.18 -21.88
CA ASN A 360 -15.76 -33.62 -21.98
C ASN A 360 -17.18 -34.12 -22.27
N LYS A 361 -18.22 -33.37 -21.83
CA LYS A 361 -19.63 -33.75 -22.09
C LYS A 361 -20.10 -33.31 -23.48
N GLN A 362 -19.55 -32.24 -24.03
CA GLN A 362 -20.00 -31.66 -25.30
C GLN A 362 -19.16 -32.10 -26.49
N TRP A 363 -17.90 -32.49 -26.22
CA TRP A 363 -17.03 -32.98 -27.25
C TRP A 363 -17.47 -34.39 -27.69
N THR A 364 -17.86 -34.51 -28.97
CA THR A 364 -18.11 -35.78 -29.65
C THR A 364 -17.02 -35.99 -30.67
N PHE A 365 -16.79 -37.24 -31.07
CA PHE A 365 -15.74 -37.60 -32.05
C PHE A 365 -15.91 -36.92 -33.42
N LEU A 366 -17.05 -36.28 -33.66
CA LEU A 366 -17.40 -35.63 -34.92
C LEU A 366 -17.21 -34.10 -34.88
N ASP A 367 -17.07 -33.50 -33.69
CA ASP A 367 -16.88 -32.07 -33.53
C ASP A 367 -15.41 -31.70 -33.40
N ASN A 368 -15.05 -30.56 -34.01
CA ASN A 368 -13.72 -29.98 -33.80
C ASN A 368 -13.66 -29.44 -32.36
N GLN A 369 -12.73 -29.97 -31.55
CA GLN A 369 -12.55 -29.63 -30.13
C GLN A 369 -12.35 -28.12 -29.92
N GLU A 370 -11.62 -27.43 -30.80
CA GLU A 370 -11.38 -25.99 -30.75
C GLU A 370 -12.68 -25.20 -30.83
N ASN A 371 -13.62 -25.60 -31.70
CA ASN A 371 -14.91 -24.94 -31.84
C ASN A 371 -15.77 -25.06 -30.56
N VAL A 372 -15.65 -26.17 -29.86
CA VAL A 372 -16.38 -26.39 -28.57
C VAL A 372 -15.75 -25.52 -27.48
N ILE A 373 -14.42 -25.46 -27.41
CA ILE A 373 -13.69 -24.58 -26.47
C ILE A 373 -14.07 -23.12 -26.70
N ASP A 374 -14.05 -22.64 -27.95
CA ASP A 374 -14.43 -21.27 -28.28
C ASP A 374 -15.85 -20.92 -27.82
N LYS A 375 -16.82 -21.82 -28.05
CA LYS A 375 -18.20 -21.63 -27.58
C LYS A 375 -18.29 -21.54 -26.05
N LEU A 376 -17.58 -22.42 -25.33
CA LEU A 376 -17.52 -22.43 -23.87
C LEU A 376 -16.95 -21.12 -23.31
N LEU A 377 -15.92 -20.56 -23.99
CA LEU A 377 -15.27 -19.32 -23.58
C LEU A 377 -16.06 -18.06 -23.96
N GLN A 378 -16.79 -18.08 -25.10
CA GLN A 378 -17.60 -16.95 -25.54
C GLN A 378 -18.91 -16.83 -24.74
N SER A 379 -19.56 -17.95 -24.42
CA SER A 379 -20.89 -17.97 -23.78
C SER A 379 -20.93 -18.89 -22.53
N PRO A 380 -20.07 -18.66 -21.49
CA PRO A 380 -20.01 -19.54 -20.33
C PRO A 380 -21.33 -19.59 -19.51
N SER A 381 -22.17 -18.55 -19.64
CA SER A 381 -23.50 -18.49 -19.03
C SER A 381 -24.49 -19.51 -19.61
N GLU A 382 -24.44 -19.77 -20.92
CA GLU A 382 -25.30 -20.78 -21.59
C GLU A 382 -25.01 -22.19 -21.06
N PHE A 383 -23.76 -22.44 -20.73
CA PHE A 383 -23.32 -23.72 -20.17
C PHE A 383 -23.42 -23.81 -18.65
N ASN A 384 -23.91 -22.73 -18.00
CA ASN A 384 -24.06 -22.62 -16.55
C ASN A 384 -22.75 -22.92 -15.77
N ILE A 385 -21.57 -22.53 -16.29
CA ILE A 385 -20.29 -22.85 -15.68
C ILE A 385 -20.17 -22.14 -14.31
N PHE A 386 -20.22 -20.82 -14.27
CA PHE A 386 -20.10 -20.05 -13.02
C PHE A 386 -21.23 -20.33 -12.04
N LYS A 387 -22.48 -20.36 -12.54
CA LYS A 387 -23.66 -20.67 -11.72
C LYS A 387 -23.60 -22.10 -11.18
N GLY A 388 -23.07 -23.04 -11.97
CA GLY A 388 -22.86 -24.43 -11.56
C GLY A 388 -21.88 -24.55 -10.40
N VAL A 389 -20.73 -23.89 -10.51
CA VAL A 389 -19.72 -23.87 -9.43
C VAL A 389 -20.28 -23.18 -8.18
N GLN A 390 -20.95 -22.05 -8.35
CA GLN A 390 -21.60 -21.31 -7.27
C GLN A 390 -22.58 -22.18 -6.47
N THR A 391 -23.51 -22.83 -7.17
CA THR A 391 -24.59 -23.59 -6.53
C THR A 391 -24.06 -24.89 -5.89
N LYS A 392 -23.15 -25.61 -6.57
CA LYS A 392 -22.60 -26.88 -6.07
C LYS A 392 -21.73 -26.68 -4.83
N ASN A 393 -20.98 -25.58 -4.76
CA ASN A 393 -19.96 -25.36 -3.73
C ASN A 393 -20.32 -24.24 -2.73
N ASN A 394 -21.55 -23.73 -2.78
CA ASN A 394 -22.05 -22.65 -1.92
C ASN A 394 -21.11 -21.43 -1.87
N ILE A 395 -20.66 -20.98 -3.06
CA ILE A 395 -19.74 -19.85 -3.21
C ILE A 395 -20.54 -18.55 -3.37
N SER A 396 -20.08 -17.48 -2.71
CA SER A 396 -20.68 -16.15 -2.88
C SER A 396 -20.50 -15.65 -4.33
N PRO A 397 -21.53 -15.03 -4.96
CA PRO A 397 -21.39 -14.43 -6.29
C PRO A 397 -20.31 -13.35 -6.35
N PHE A 398 -20.02 -12.69 -5.21
CA PHE A 398 -19.01 -11.64 -5.11
C PHE A 398 -17.56 -12.16 -5.10
N ASP A 399 -17.39 -13.46 -4.80
CA ASP A 399 -16.07 -14.11 -4.80
C ASP A 399 -15.71 -14.69 -6.18
N LEU A 400 -16.67 -14.75 -7.10
CA LEU A 400 -16.44 -15.27 -8.44
C LEU A 400 -15.77 -14.21 -9.33
N PRO A 401 -14.69 -14.57 -10.04
CA PRO A 401 -14.06 -13.69 -11.03
C PRO A 401 -14.97 -13.47 -12.24
N SER A 402 -14.66 -12.41 -13.02
CA SER A 402 -15.42 -12.16 -14.25
C SER A 402 -15.14 -13.25 -15.31
N PRO A 403 -16.11 -13.62 -16.15
CA PRO A 403 -15.90 -14.60 -17.22
C PRO A 403 -14.82 -14.21 -18.25
N SER A 404 -14.57 -12.90 -18.43
CA SER A 404 -13.53 -12.40 -19.33
C SER A 404 -12.12 -12.82 -18.91
N VAL A 405 -11.87 -12.91 -17.61
CA VAL A 405 -10.58 -13.36 -17.04
C VAL A 405 -10.24 -14.76 -17.53
N TYR A 406 -11.23 -15.66 -17.63
CA TYR A 406 -11.01 -17.03 -18.09
C TYR A 406 -10.83 -17.15 -19.60
N ARG A 407 -11.35 -16.21 -20.38
CA ARG A 407 -11.04 -16.14 -21.82
C ARG A 407 -9.55 -15.82 -22.02
N ASP A 408 -9.05 -14.83 -21.29
CA ASP A 408 -7.65 -14.44 -21.36
C ASP A 408 -6.74 -15.53 -20.79
N PHE A 409 -7.16 -16.20 -19.72
CA PHE A 409 -6.43 -17.31 -19.13
C PHE A 409 -6.28 -18.49 -20.10
N PHE A 410 -7.36 -18.95 -20.73
CA PHE A 410 -7.33 -20.08 -21.66
C PHE A 410 -6.79 -19.72 -23.04
N SER A 411 -6.57 -18.44 -23.35
CA SER A 411 -5.80 -18.06 -24.54
C SER A 411 -4.31 -18.36 -24.38
N ASN A 412 -3.81 -18.35 -23.15
CA ASN A 412 -2.41 -18.62 -22.83
C ASN A 412 -2.17 -20.07 -22.35
N ASN A 413 -3.19 -20.74 -21.84
CA ASN A 413 -3.14 -22.08 -21.29
C ASN A 413 -4.15 -22.96 -22.02
N HIS A 414 -3.69 -24.01 -22.70
CA HIS A 414 -4.63 -24.90 -23.40
C HIS A 414 -5.46 -25.70 -22.40
N MET A 415 -6.79 -25.68 -22.61
CA MET A 415 -7.74 -26.34 -21.71
C MET A 415 -7.46 -27.85 -21.60
N THR A 416 -6.90 -28.46 -22.61
CA THR A 416 -6.54 -29.89 -22.68
C THR A 416 -5.34 -30.28 -21.81
N ASP A 417 -4.55 -29.32 -21.37
CA ASP A 417 -3.35 -29.59 -20.58
C ASP A 417 -3.68 -29.82 -19.10
N PHE A 418 -4.89 -29.41 -18.69
CA PHE A 418 -5.34 -29.59 -17.31
C PHE A 418 -5.97 -30.96 -17.07
N LYS A 419 -5.70 -31.50 -15.89
CA LYS A 419 -6.33 -32.72 -15.42
C LYS A 419 -7.55 -32.40 -14.54
N PRO A 420 -8.66 -33.16 -14.64
CA PRO A 420 -9.77 -33.03 -13.71
C PRO A 420 -9.35 -33.18 -12.24
N LEU A 421 -10.04 -32.53 -11.31
CA LEU A 421 -9.76 -32.59 -9.87
C LEU A 421 -9.72 -34.04 -9.35
N SER A 422 -10.57 -34.93 -9.88
CA SER A 422 -10.62 -36.33 -9.52
C SER A 422 -9.32 -37.10 -9.83
N GLN A 423 -8.49 -36.63 -10.75
CA GLN A 423 -7.21 -37.24 -11.09
C GLN A 423 -6.03 -36.79 -10.23
N HIS A 424 -6.25 -35.71 -9.42
CA HIS A 424 -5.27 -35.21 -8.45
C HIS A 424 -5.42 -35.89 -7.07
N CYS A 425 -6.00 -37.09 -7.03
CA CYS A 425 -6.14 -37.89 -5.83
C CYS A 425 -5.07 -38.99 -5.85
N GLY A 426 -4.26 -39.11 -4.81
CA GLY A 426 -3.26 -40.14 -4.67
C GLY A 426 -3.89 -41.47 -4.15
N TYR A 427 -3.28 -42.61 -4.48
CA TYR A 427 -3.75 -43.91 -4.02
C TYR A 427 -3.66 -44.08 -2.49
N PHE A 428 -2.77 -43.33 -1.82
CA PHE A 428 -2.51 -43.36 -0.39
C PHE A 428 -2.55 -41.95 0.24
N SER A 429 -2.86 -40.88 -0.54
CA SER A 429 -2.96 -39.49 -0.07
C SER A 429 -4.33 -38.91 -0.40
N SER A 430 -4.82 -38.03 0.46
CA SER A 430 -6.03 -37.26 0.20
C SER A 430 -5.89 -36.40 -1.07
N CYS A 431 -6.99 -36.13 -1.75
CA CYS A 431 -7.02 -35.28 -2.94
C CYS A 431 -6.51 -33.88 -2.62
N LEU A 432 -5.87 -33.20 -3.59
CA LEU A 432 -5.38 -31.85 -3.39
C LEU A 432 -6.49 -30.86 -2.94
N MET A 433 -7.70 -31.04 -3.49
CA MET A 433 -8.86 -30.23 -3.09
C MET A 433 -9.28 -30.47 -1.64
N ASP A 434 -9.29 -31.75 -1.18
CA ASP A 434 -9.66 -32.10 0.20
C ASP A 434 -8.63 -31.55 1.19
N GLN A 435 -7.33 -31.59 0.83
CA GLN A 435 -6.26 -30.99 1.65
C GLN A 435 -6.43 -29.47 1.77
N LEU A 436 -6.82 -28.79 0.67
CA LEU A 436 -7.09 -27.36 0.68
C LEU A 436 -8.33 -27.02 1.51
N ASP A 437 -9.41 -27.78 1.38
CA ASP A 437 -10.63 -27.60 2.17
C ASP A 437 -10.38 -27.83 3.67
N GLU A 438 -9.57 -28.82 4.04
CA GLU A 438 -9.10 -29.02 5.41
C GLU A 438 -8.25 -27.83 5.91
N ALA A 439 -7.38 -27.28 5.05
CA ALA A 439 -6.57 -26.13 5.41
C ALA A 439 -7.46 -24.91 5.71
N ILE A 440 -8.44 -24.61 4.85
CA ILE A 440 -9.35 -23.46 5.02
C ILE A 440 -10.27 -23.62 6.23
N SER A 441 -10.79 -24.86 6.47
CA SER A 441 -11.80 -25.11 7.50
C SER A 441 -11.22 -25.43 8.88
N THR A 442 -10.01 -25.97 8.96
CA THR A 442 -9.44 -26.49 10.20
C THR A 442 -8.08 -25.92 10.53
N LYS A 443 -7.08 -26.03 9.62
CA LYS A 443 -5.68 -25.65 9.93
C LYS A 443 -5.54 -24.13 10.14
N LEU A 444 -6.02 -23.32 9.20
CA LEU A 444 -5.94 -21.85 9.30
C LEU A 444 -6.73 -21.28 10.49
N PRO A 445 -7.97 -21.72 10.77
CA PRO A 445 -8.68 -21.32 12.00
C PRO A 445 -7.96 -21.74 13.29
N ALA A 446 -7.32 -22.90 13.33
CA ALA A 446 -6.54 -23.33 14.50
C ALA A 446 -5.32 -22.41 14.75
N LEU A 447 -4.61 -22.03 13.67
CA LEU A 447 -3.51 -21.04 13.76
C LEU A 447 -4.01 -19.67 14.23
N LEU A 448 -5.17 -19.22 13.76
CA LEU A 448 -5.80 -17.98 14.21
C LEU A 448 -6.13 -18.03 15.71
N ALA A 449 -6.70 -19.13 16.19
CA ALA A 449 -6.97 -19.30 17.60
C ALA A 449 -5.70 -19.30 18.47
N GLN A 450 -4.59 -19.84 17.96
CA GLN A 450 -3.28 -19.77 18.64
C GLN A 450 -2.75 -18.33 18.68
N ALA A 451 -2.85 -17.58 17.58
CA ALA A 451 -2.43 -16.18 17.50
C ALA A 451 -3.21 -15.31 18.50
N ASN A 452 -4.54 -15.50 18.60
CA ASN A 452 -5.39 -14.75 19.53
C ASN A 452 -5.08 -15.07 21.00
N LYS A 453 -4.85 -16.33 21.35
CA LYS A 453 -4.42 -16.70 22.71
C LYS A 453 -3.12 -16.03 23.09
N GLN A 454 -2.16 -15.96 22.16
CA GLN A 454 -0.88 -15.31 22.40
C GLN A 454 -1.05 -13.80 22.66
N LYS A 455 -1.92 -13.13 21.90
CA LYS A 455 -2.20 -11.71 22.07
C LYS A 455 -2.77 -11.41 23.45
N HIS A 456 -3.81 -12.12 23.88
CA HIS A 456 -4.39 -11.95 25.21
C HIS A 456 -3.41 -12.21 26.36
N PHE A 457 -2.53 -13.21 26.21
CA PHE A 457 -1.49 -13.49 27.20
C PHE A 457 -0.44 -12.37 27.29
N SER A 458 -0.18 -11.70 26.19
CA SER A 458 0.76 -10.57 26.15
C SER A 458 0.14 -9.29 26.72
N GLU A 459 -1.15 -9.04 26.49
CA GLU A 459 -1.88 -7.91 27.04
C GLU A 459 -2.01 -8.00 28.57
N SER A 460 -2.34 -9.17 29.12
CA SER A 460 -2.44 -9.39 30.55
C SER A 460 -1.11 -9.27 31.33
N ARG A 461 0.03 -9.39 30.63
CA ARG A 461 1.36 -9.15 31.20
C ARG A 461 1.75 -7.67 31.28
N ASP A 462 1.20 -6.88 30.37
CA ASP A 462 1.46 -5.44 30.31
C ASP A 462 0.60 -4.64 31.31
N GLU A 463 -0.46 -5.27 31.86
CA GLU A 463 -1.34 -4.70 32.90
C GLU A 463 -0.88 -5.00 34.34
N LEU A 464 0.11 -5.90 34.51
CA LEU A 464 0.72 -6.26 35.81
C LEU A 464 2.07 -5.54 35.98
#